data_ce6ba92f7af75f0185c208563770ad03
#
_entry.id   ce6ba92f7af75f0185c208563770ad03
#
_cell.length_a   1.000
_cell.length_b   1.000
_cell.length_c   1.000
_cell.angle_alpha   90.00
_cell.angle_beta   90.00
_cell.angle_gamma   90.00
#
_symmetry.space_group_name_H-M   'P 1'
#
loop_
_entity.id
_entity.type
_entity.pdbx_description
1 polymer ?
#
loop_
_entity_poly.entity_id
_entity_poly.type
_entity_poly.pdbx_seq_one_letter_code
_entity_poly.pdbx_strand_id
1 'polypeptide(L)' 'MRLPVTLYPGEDGFIVAECPVIPGCISQGRTEEEALANIKEAIELCLEVRKEAGLPLTLPLHEIEVAI' A
#
# COMPACT_ATOMS: atom_id res chain seq x y z
N MET A 1 2.46 -10.31 -9.26
CA MET A 1 1.84 -8.98 -9.33
C MET A 1 2.71 -7.96 -8.60
N ARG A 2 2.97 -6.84 -9.22
CA ARG A 2 3.75 -5.76 -8.60
C ARG A 2 2.84 -4.58 -8.30
N LEU A 3 2.93 -4.05 -7.08
CA LEU A 3 2.11 -2.93 -6.65
C LEU A 3 2.98 -1.82 -6.07
N PRO A 4 2.61 -0.56 -6.30
CA PRO A 4 3.35 0.56 -5.73
C PRO A 4 3.07 0.67 -4.24
N VAL A 5 4.10 1.05 -3.49
CA VAL A 5 4.00 1.32 -2.06
C VAL A 5 4.72 2.63 -1.79
N THR A 6 4.09 3.51 -1.04
CA THR A 6 4.72 4.73 -0.58
C THR A 6 5.08 4.60 0.90
N LEU A 7 6.19 5.19 1.28
CA LEU A 7 6.64 5.25 2.68
C LEU A 7 6.69 6.70 3.10
N TYR A 8 6.22 6.98 4.31
CA TYR A 8 6.34 8.32 4.86
C TYR A 8 6.39 8.28 6.40
N PRO A 9 6.96 9.31 7.03
CA PRO A 9 7.04 9.35 8.49
C PRO A 9 5.65 9.38 9.13
N GLY A 10 5.45 8.52 10.11
CA GLY A 10 4.26 8.52 10.95
C GLY A 10 4.54 9.19 12.29
N GLU A 11 3.71 8.90 13.28
CA GLU A 11 3.86 9.43 14.62
C GLU A 11 4.84 8.56 15.41
N ASP A 12 5.50 9.18 16.39
CA ASP A 12 6.37 8.48 17.36
C ASP A 12 7.49 7.65 16.73
N GLY A 13 8.04 8.12 15.60
CA GLY A 13 9.15 7.43 14.94
C GLY A 13 8.74 6.25 14.10
N PHE A 14 7.45 5.97 13.95
CA PHE A 14 6.99 4.94 13.04
C PHE A 14 7.12 5.38 11.59
N ILE A 15 7.27 4.41 10.72
CA ILE A 15 7.25 4.61 9.28
C ILE A 15 5.95 4.00 8.76
N VAL A 16 5.18 4.79 8.03
CA VAL A 16 3.92 4.35 7.44
C VAL A 16 4.17 3.86 6.04
N ALA A 17 3.55 2.74 5.69
CA ALA A 17 3.55 2.20 4.33
C ALA A 17 2.12 2.18 3.83
N GLU A 18 1.93 2.59 2.60
CA GLU A 18 0.60 2.62 1.99
C GLU A 18 0.65 2.11 0.57
N CYS A 19 -0.35 1.32 0.19
CA CYS A 19 -0.53 0.91 -1.21
C CYS A 19 -1.63 1.80 -1.80
N PRO A 20 -1.27 2.84 -2.57
CA PRO A 20 -2.25 3.85 -3.00
C PRO A 20 -3.29 3.32 -3.98
N VAL A 21 -3.06 2.19 -4.61
CA VAL A 21 -4.01 1.62 -5.56
C VAL A 21 -5.00 0.65 -4.93
N ILE A 22 -4.88 0.43 -3.62
CA ILE A 22 -5.85 -0.37 -2.85
C ILE A 22 -6.41 0.52 -1.74
N PRO A 23 -7.68 0.92 -1.83
CA PRO A 23 -8.27 1.82 -0.81
C PRO A 23 -8.15 1.25 0.60
N GLY A 24 -7.65 2.06 1.52
CA GLY A 24 -7.53 1.68 2.92
C GLY A 24 -6.39 0.72 3.25
N CYS A 25 -5.53 0.39 2.28
CA CYS A 25 -4.42 -0.53 2.51
C CYS A 25 -3.22 0.25 3.05
N ILE A 26 -3.08 0.23 4.36
CA ILE A 26 -2.05 0.99 5.08
C ILE A 26 -1.52 0.14 6.22
N SER A 27 -0.25 0.29 6.51
CA SER A 27 0.39 -0.36 7.64
C SER A 27 1.56 0.48 8.14
N GLN A 28 2.27 0.02 9.14
CA GLN A 28 3.41 0.76 9.69
C GLN A 28 4.42 -0.17 10.31
N GLY A 29 5.59 0.35 10.57
CA GLY A 29 6.65 -0.37 11.25
C GLY A 29 7.64 0.61 11.87
N ARG A 30 8.55 0.10 12.67
CA ARG A 30 9.58 0.93 13.31
C ARG A 30 10.74 1.21 12.38
N THR A 31 10.90 0.38 11.35
CA THR A 31 11.92 0.52 10.32
C THR A 31 11.25 0.40 8.96
N GLU A 32 11.96 0.80 7.90
CA GLU A 32 11.44 0.63 6.55
C GLU A 32 11.22 -0.85 6.22
N GLU A 33 12.16 -1.71 6.64
CA GLU A 33 12.03 -3.15 6.41
C GLU A 33 10.77 -3.71 7.05
N GLU A 34 10.51 -3.32 8.30
CA GLU A 34 9.33 -3.76 9.03
C GLU A 34 8.06 -3.23 8.38
N ALA A 35 8.05 -1.94 8.01
CA ALA A 35 6.89 -1.33 7.36
C ALA A 35 6.59 -2.02 6.02
N LEU A 36 7.61 -2.35 5.24
CA LEU A 36 7.44 -3.04 3.97
C LEU A 36 6.93 -4.47 4.15
N ALA A 37 7.45 -5.19 5.15
CA ALA A 37 6.94 -6.52 5.46
C ALA A 37 5.48 -6.47 5.89
N ASN A 38 5.12 -5.50 6.72
CA ASN A 38 3.76 -5.35 7.21
C ASN A 38 2.78 -4.94 6.12
N ILE A 39 3.18 -4.04 5.21
CA ILE A 39 2.28 -3.65 4.11
C ILE A 39 2.08 -4.81 3.14
N LYS A 40 3.07 -5.68 2.97
CA LYS A 40 2.91 -6.85 2.13
C LYS A 40 1.79 -7.74 2.66
N GLU A 41 1.76 -8.01 3.96
CA GLU A 41 0.69 -8.79 4.57
C GLU A 41 -0.67 -8.08 4.43
N ALA A 42 -0.69 -6.75 4.63
CA ALA A 42 -1.91 -5.98 4.49
C ALA A 42 -2.45 -6.05 3.05
N ILE A 43 -1.56 -5.96 2.06
CA ILE A 43 -1.93 -6.08 0.66
C ILE A 43 -2.56 -7.45 0.38
N GLU A 44 -1.93 -8.52 0.85
CA GLU A 44 -2.43 -9.88 0.65
C GLU A 44 -3.84 -10.04 1.20
N LEU A 45 -4.08 -9.52 2.41
CA LEU A 45 -5.41 -9.57 3.03
C LEU A 45 -6.42 -8.70 2.29
N CYS A 46 -6.03 -7.49 1.90
CA CYS A 46 -6.92 -6.59 1.16
C CYS A 46 -7.32 -7.17 -0.19
N LEU A 47 -6.38 -7.78 -0.90
CA LEU A 47 -6.67 -8.40 -2.19
C LEU A 47 -7.64 -9.57 -2.04
N GLU A 48 -7.46 -10.38 -1.01
CA GLU A 48 -8.34 -11.51 -0.72
C GLU A 48 -9.76 -11.03 -0.45
N VAL A 49 -9.92 -10.02 0.41
CA VAL A 49 -11.23 -9.45 0.73
C VAL A 49 -11.90 -8.86 -0.50
N ARG A 50 -11.15 -8.12 -1.32
CA ARG A 50 -11.70 -7.50 -2.53
C ARG A 50 -12.13 -8.57 -3.54
N LYS A 51 -11.34 -9.63 -3.69
CA LYS A 51 -11.66 -10.74 -4.57
C LYS A 51 -12.96 -11.42 -4.14
N GLU A 52 -13.11 -11.71 -2.87
CA GLU A 52 -14.32 -12.34 -2.33
C GLU A 52 -15.56 -11.46 -2.47
N ALA A 53 -15.38 -10.15 -2.37
CA ALA A 53 -16.46 -9.18 -2.52
C ALA A 53 -16.81 -8.90 -3.98
N GLY A 54 -16.08 -9.47 -4.92
CA GLY A 54 -16.29 -9.22 -6.34
C GLY A 54 -15.86 -7.83 -6.81
N LEU A 55 -14.99 -7.18 -6.03
CA LEU A 55 -14.48 -5.85 -6.38
C LEU A 55 -13.22 -5.96 -7.23
N PRO A 56 -12.90 -4.92 -8.02
CA PRO A 56 -11.61 -4.87 -8.71
C PRO A 56 -10.48 -4.98 -7.68
N LEU A 57 -9.42 -5.72 -8.00
CA LEU A 57 -8.32 -5.92 -7.06
C LEU A 57 -7.63 -4.61 -6.69
N THR A 58 -7.46 -3.73 -7.68
CA THR A 58 -6.85 -2.43 -7.46
C THR A 58 -7.61 -1.35 -8.22
N LEU A 59 -7.37 -0.10 -7.80
CA LEU A 59 -7.77 1.04 -8.61
C LEU A 59 -6.85 1.16 -9.82
N PRO A 60 -7.32 1.76 -10.94
CA PRO A 60 -6.46 1.99 -12.09
C PRO A 60 -5.32 2.95 -11.73
N LEU A 61 -4.11 2.59 -12.12
CA LEU A 61 -2.94 3.44 -11.93
C LEU A 61 -2.58 4.09 -13.25
N HIS A 62 -2.45 5.41 -13.24
CA HIS A 62 -2.05 6.19 -14.40
C HIS A 62 -0.77 6.95 -14.11
N GLU A 63 0.07 7.08 -15.12
CA GLU A 63 1.26 7.90 -15.03
C GLU A 63 1.07 9.10 -15.95
N ILE A 64 1.43 10.28 -15.45
CA ILE A 64 1.31 11.53 -16.20
C ILE A 64 2.69 12.17 -16.25
N GLU A 65 3.09 12.56 -17.45
CA GLU A 65 4.35 13.27 -17.62
C GLU A 65 4.15 14.75 -17.29
N VAL A 66 5.00 15.26 -16.42
CA VAL A 66 4.98 16.68 -16.05
C VAL A 66 6.35 17.28 -16.32
N ALA A 67 6.36 18.53 -16.76
CA ALA A 67 7.60 19.25 -17.03
C ALA A 67 8.04 19.97 -15.77
N ILE A 68 9.18 19.53 -15.21
CA ILE A 68 9.79 20.17 -14.04
C ILE A 68 11.25 20.48 -14.30
#